data_cd83ed4285f1fdcb3ac5bae2a8392a5d
#
_entry.id   cd83ed4285f1fdcb3ac5bae2a8392a5d
#
_cell.length_a   1.000
_cell.length_b   1.000
_cell.length_c   1.000
_cell.angle_alpha   90.00
_cell.angle_beta   90.00
_cell.angle_gamma   90.00
#
_symmetry.space_group_name_H-M   'P 1'
#
loop_
_entity.id
_entity.type
_entity.pdbx_description
1 polymer ?
#
loop_
_entity_poly.entity_id
_entity_poly.type
_entity_poly.pdbx_seq_one_letter_code
_entity_poly.pdbx_strand_id
1 'polypeptide(L)'
;VVFPNKRASLFLNQELALLAHQKYNGSPLWSPSYITISDLFRQHSTLTVADDILLVCRLYNIFSSNTAFGSETLDHFFSWGTLLLADFDDLDKNMADASKVFSIVSDLHALDNADYLSEEQVATLKQFFSAFSENQTSLMQQKFLQLWNRLYDIYRLFKESLRADGIAYEGMLYRDVATDNDITF
;
A
#
# COMPACT_ATOMS: atom_id res chain seq x y z
N VAL A 1 15.05 14.52 -15.06
CA VAL A 1 15.58 13.19 -14.67
C VAL A 1 14.89 12.70 -13.43
N VAL A 2 14.41 11.46 -13.43
CA VAL A 2 13.67 10.85 -12.30
C VAL A 2 14.61 9.95 -11.52
N PHE A 3 14.57 10.07 -10.18
CA PHE A 3 15.37 9.28 -9.26
C PHE A 3 14.50 8.57 -8.20
N PRO A 4 14.95 7.42 -7.65
CA PRO A 4 14.24 6.79 -6.54
C PRO A 4 14.25 7.64 -5.26
N ASN A 5 15.28 8.47 -5.06
CA ASN A 5 15.40 9.37 -3.92
C ASN A 5 16.22 10.62 -4.26
N LYS A 6 16.08 11.66 -3.43
CA LYS A 6 16.78 12.95 -3.64
C LYS A 6 18.31 12.87 -3.57
N ARG A 7 18.89 11.87 -2.88
CA ARG A 7 20.35 11.73 -2.73
C ARG A 7 21.02 11.39 -4.06
N ALA A 8 20.36 10.65 -4.94
CA ALA A 8 20.91 10.26 -6.22
C ALA A 8 21.26 11.48 -7.12
N SER A 9 20.49 12.57 -7.00
CA SER A 9 20.77 13.80 -7.75
C SER A 9 22.09 14.47 -7.35
N LEU A 10 22.53 14.32 -6.10
CA LEU A 10 23.79 14.88 -5.61
C LEU A 10 25.00 14.24 -6.31
N PHE A 11 24.96 12.91 -6.48
CA PHE A 11 26.02 12.18 -7.19
C PHE A 11 26.08 12.60 -8.67
N LEU A 12 24.91 12.71 -9.33
CA LEU A 12 24.89 13.17 -10.71
C LEU A 12 25.41 14.60 -10.85
N ASN A 13 25.07 15.52 -9.93
CA ASN A 13 25.61 16.86 -9.94
C ASN A 13 27.13 16.90 -9.76
N GLN A 14 27.66 16.02 -8.90
CA GLN A 14 29.10 15.89 -8.72
C GLN A 14 29.79 15.43 -10.02
N GLU A 15 29.25 14.43 -10.68
CA GLU A 15 29.79 13.94 -11.97
C GLU A 15 29.65 14.99 -13.07
N LEU A 16 28.55 15.73 -13.13
CA LEU A 16 28.39 16.83 -14.07
C LEU A 16 29.41 17.95 -13.84
N ALA A 17 29.69 18.26 -12.57
CA ALA A 17 30.73 19.26 -12.23
C ALA A 17 32.13 18.80 -12.64
N LEU A 18 32.47 17.52 -12.42
CA LEU A 18 33.73 16.93 -12.89
C LEU A 18 33.84 16.97 -14.42
N LEU A 19 32.75 16.61 -15.12
CA LEU A 19 32.70 16.66 -16.57
C LEU A 19 32.87 18.08 -17.11
N ALA A 20 32.24 19.07 -16.47
CA ALA A 20 32.39 20.48 -16.80
C ALA A 20 33.86 20.91 -16.73
N HIS A 21 34.54 20.51 -15.67
CA HIS A 21 35.94 20.83 -15.46
C HIS A 21 36.86 20.16 -16.50
N GLN A 22 36.63 18.87 -16.79
CA GLN A 22 37.48 18.08 -17.67
C GLN A 22 37.29 18.40 -19.17
N LYS A 23 36.03 18.52 -19.61
CA LYS A 23 35.71 18.65 -21.04
C LYS A 23 35.44 20.09 -21.51
N TYR A 24 35.01 20.95 -20.57
CA TYR A 24 34.53 22.29 -20.92
C TYR A 24 35.33 23.39 -20.20
N ASN A 25 36.56 23.09 -19.78
CA ASN A 25 37.46 24.04 -19.09
C ASN A 25 36.80 24.82 -17.94
N GLY A 26 35.91 24.14 -17.17
CA GLY A 26 35.20 24.76 -16.07
C GLY A 26 34.04 25.68 -16.45
N SER A 27 33.65 25.69 -17.72
CA SER A 27 32.46 26.43 -18.16
C SER A 27 31.20 25.87 -17.49
N PRO A 28 30.23 26.72 -17.11
CA PRO A 28 29.01 26.25 -16.43
C PRO A 28 28.19 25.36 -17.38
N LEU A 29 27.73 24.23 -16.83
CA LEU A 29 26.77 23.33 -17.49
C LEU A 29 25.38 23.55 -16.89
N TRP A 30 24.36 23.47 -17.74
CA TRP A 30 22.98 23.45 -17.25
C TRP A 30 22.72 22.13 -16.51
N SER A 31 22.32 22.24 -15.23
CA SER A 31 21.84 21.08 -14.48
C SER A 31 20.43 20.72 -14.95
N PRO A 32 20.15 19.45 -15.24
CA PRO A 32 18.78 19.02 -15.54
C PRO A 32 17.89 19.18 -14.30
N SER A 33 16.59 19.30 -14.52
CA SER A 33 15.62 19.23 -13.42
C SER A 33 15.55 17.82 -12.87
N TYR A 34 15.54 17.72 -11.56
CA TYR A 34 15.48 16.46 -10.82
C TYR A 34 14.14 16.31 -10.10
N ILE A 35 13.59 15.13 -10.19
CA ILE A 35 12.33 14.78 -9.51
C ILE A 35 12.47 13.37 -8.95
N THR A 36 11.84 13.09 -7.82
CA THR A 36 11.74 11.72 -7.31
C THR A 36 10.55 10.99 -7.94
N ILE A 37 10.56 9.64 -7.86
CA ILE A 37 9.43 8.83 -8.30
C ILE A 37 8.16 9.28 -7.56
N SER A 38 8.23 9.45 -6.23
CA SER A 38 7.10 9.92 -5.43
C SER A 38 6.58 11.29 -5.89
N ASP A 39 7.49 12.24 -6.15
CA ASP A 39 7.10 13.56 -6.62
C ASP A 39 6.47 13.50 -8.03
N LEU A 40 6.97 12.61 -8.90
CA LEU A 40 6.39 12.39 -10.23
C LEU A 40 4.93 11.92 -10.14
N PHE A 41 4.66 10.89 -9.33
CA PHE A 41 3.30 10.39 -9.13
C PHE A 41 2.38 11.45 -8.51
N ARG A 42 2.88 12.20 -7.51
CA ARG A 42 2.11 13.29 -6.88
C ARG A 42 1.75 14.42 -7.85
N GLN A 43 2.61 14.74 -8.80
CA GLN A 43 2.34 15.77 -9.82
C GLN A 43 1.24 15.36 -10.79
N HIS A 44 1.04 14.06 -11.01
CA HIS A 44 0.03 13.51 -11.91
C HIS A 44 -1.25 13.07 -11.20
N SER A 45 -1.37 13.30 -9.91
CA SER A 45 -2.56 12.94 -9.12
C SER A 45 -3.35 14.18 -8.71
N THR A 46 -4.66 14.04 -8.68
CA THR A 46 -5.57 15.01 -8.06
C THR A 46 -5.71 14.81 -6.55
N LEU A 47 -5.22 13.67 -6.04
CA LEU A 47 -5.27 13.34 -4.62
C LEU A 47 -4.01 13.83 -3.90
N THR A 48 -4.18 14.17 -2.61
CA THR A 48 -3.09 14.57 -1.72
C THR A 48 -2.79 13.45 -0.73
N VAL A 49 -1.52 13.11 -0.54
CA VAL A 49 -1.14 12.11 0.48
C VAL A 49 -1.39 12.69 1.86
N ALA A 50 -2.25 12.01 2.63
CA ALA A 50 -2.60 12.41 3.98
C ALA A 50 -1.59 11.87 5.01
N ASP A 51 -1.62 12.46 6.21
CA ASP A 51 -0.86 12.00 7.36
C ASP A 51 -1.37 10.64 7.87
N ASP A 52 -0.46 9.77 8.31
CA ASP A 52 -0.78 8.41 8.76
C ASP A 52 -1.76 8.39 9.94
N ILE A 53 -1.69 9.35 10.85
CA ILE A 53 -2.61 9.44 11.99
C ILE A 53 -4.03 9.70 11.48
N LEU A 54 -4.19 10.61 10.53
CA LEU A 54 -5.48 10.90 9.91
C LEU A 54 -6.02 9.65 9.18
N LEU A 55 -5.15 8.96 8.44
CA LEU A 55 -5.52 7.74 7.71
C LEU A 55 -5.98 6.64 8.66
N VAL A 56 -5.25 6.39 9.76
CA VAL A 56 -5.62 5.39 10.78
C VAL A 56 -6.94 5.77 11.47
N CYS A 57 -7.15 7.04 11.80
CA CYS A 57 -8.42 7.48 12.38
C CYS A 57 -9.61 7.29 11.42
N ARG A 58 -9.41 7.55 10.12
CA ARG A 58 -10.43 7.31 9.10
C ARG A 58 -10.72 5.81 8.94
N LEU A 59 -9.66 5.00 8.92
CA LEU A 59 -9.79 3.54 8.85
C LEU A 59 -10.55 3.00 10.07
N TYR A 60 -10.27 3.52 11.28
CA TYR A 60 -10.98 3.18 12.50
C TYR A 60 -12.48 3.47 12.41
N ASN A 61 -12.87 4.63 11.89
CA ASN A 61 -14.28 4.99 11.75
C ASN A 61 -15.04 4.01 10.83
N ILE A 62 -14.40 3.60 9.74
CA ILE A 62 -15.00 2.64 8.81
C ILE A 62 -15.04 1.25 9.44
N PHE A 63 -13.96 0.84 10.08
CA PHE A 63 -13.86 -0.43 10.78
C PHE A 63 -14.92 -0.57 11.86
N SER A 64 -15.03 0.39 12.77
CA SER A 64 -15.98 0.37 13.88
C SER A 64 -17.44 0.39 13.42
N SER A 65 -17.72 1.02 12.27
CA SER A 65 -19.06 1.08 11.70
C SER A 65 -19.47 -0.19 10.96
N ASN A 66 -18.50 -0.97 10.47
CA ASN A 66 -18.75 -2.10 9.56
C ASN A 66 -18.43 -3.47 10.15
N THR A 67 -17.96 -3.55 11.39
CA THR A 67 -17.59 -4.80 12.05
C THR A 67 -18.33 -5.02 13.34
N ALA A 68 -18.44 -6.30 13.77
CA ALA A 68 -18.93 -6.68 15.10
C ALA A 68 -17.96 -6.24 16.23
N PHE A 69 -16.85 -5.60 15.88
CA PHE A 69 -15.80 -5.09 16.78
C PHE A 69 -15.99 -3.61 17.14
N GLY A 70 -17.17 -3.04 16.92
CA GLY A 70 -17.48 -1.63 17.22
C GLY A 70 -17.30 -1.19 18.68
N SER A 71 -16.95 -2.13 19.58
CA SER A 71 -16.56 -1.84 20.97
C SER A 71 -15.06 -1.64 21.17
N GLU A 72 -14.23 -1.79 20.12
CA GLU A 72 -12.79 -1.56 20.20
C GLU A 72 -12.49 -0.08 20.31
N THR A 73 -11.60 0.30 21.23
CA THR A 73 -11.20 1.70 21.36
C THR A 73 -10.14 2.07 20.31
N LEU A 74 -10.03 3.35 19.99
CA LEU A 74 -9.02 3.83 19.05
C LEU A 74 -7.60 3.47 19.46
N ASP A 75 -7.30 3.51 20.76
CA ASP A 75 -5.98 3.15 21.31
C ASP A 75 -5.59 1.72 20.95
N HIS A 76 -6.51 0.76 21.13
CA HIS A 76 -6.25 -0.64 20.81
C HIS A 76 -6.19 -0.87 19.31
N PHE A 77 -7.04 -0.17 18.56
CA PHE A 77 -7.05 -0.23 17.10
C PHE A 77 -5.77 0.33 16.49
N PHE A 78 -5.19 1.38 17.07
CA PHE A 78 -4.14 2.18 16.44
C PHE A 78 -2.94 1.35 15.99
N SER A 79 -2.46 0.43 16.85
CA SER A 79 -1.29 -0.39 16.55
C SER A 79 -1.50 -1.30 15.35
N TRP A 80 -2.60 -2.04 15.33
CA TRP A 80 -2.88 -2.97 14.24
C TRP A 80 -3.53 -2.26 13.03
N GLY A 81 -4.22 -1.15 13.24
CA GLY A 81 -4.71 -0.29 12.17
C GLY A 81 -3.59 0.32 11.35
N THR A 82 -2.46 0.65 11.97
CA THR A 82 -1.24 1.08 11.28
C THR A 82 -0.67 -0.05 10.40
N LEU A 83 -0.66 -1.30 10.90
CA LEU A 83 -0.24 -2.46 10.11
C LEU A 83 -1.19 -2.70 8.94
N LEU A 84 -2.49 -2.64 9.17
CA LEU A 84 -3.50 -2.81 8.13
C LEU A 84 -3.40 -1.72 7.04
N LEU A 85 -3.11 -0.48 7.44
CA LEU A 85 -2.85 0.60 6.49
C LEU A 85 -1.61 0.32 5.64
N ALA A 86 -0.54 -0.19 6.25
CA ALA A 86 0.67 -0.58 5.52
C ALA A 86 0.40 -1.74 4.55
N ASP A 87 -0.40 -2.74 4.94
CA ASP A 87 -0.80 -3.84 4.06
C ASP A 87 -1.63 -3.35 2.86
N PHE A 88 -2.54 -2.39 3.08
CA PHE A 88 -3.30 -1.77 2.00
C PHE A 88 -2.40 -0.94 1.06
N ASP A 89 -1.43 -0.24 1.62
CA ASP A 89 -0.43 0.52 0.87
C ASP A 89 0.42 -0.40 -0.02
N ASP A 90 0.88 -1.54 0.53
CA ASP A 90 1.64 -2.55 -0.19
C ASP A 90 0.81 -3.25 -1.28
N LEU A 91 -0.47 -3.58 -1.01
CA LEU A 91 -1.37 -4.11 -2.03
C LEU A 91 -1.49 -3.18 -3.24
N ASP A 92 -1.64 -1.89 -2.98
CA ASP A 92 -1.79 -0.89 -4.04
C ASP A 92 -0.47 -0.62 -4.76
N LYS A 93 0.66 -0.51 -4.07
CA LYS A 93 2.00 -0.35 -4.66
C LYS A 93 2.40 -1.52 -5.56
N ASN A 94 2.01 -2.72 -5.18
CA ASN A 94 2.28 -3.93 -5.97
C ASN A 94 1.22 -4.22 -7.03
N MET A 95 0.23 -3.36 -7.21
CA MET A 95 -0.88 -3.57 -8.16
C MET A 95 -1.62 -4.89 -7.95
N ALA A 96 -1.58 -5.44 -6.72
CA ALA A 96 -2.20 -6.72 -6.40
C ALA A 96 -3.74 -6.63 -6.48
N ASP A 97 -4.38 -7.72 -6.89
CA ASP A 97 -5.84 -7.82 -6.91
C ASP A 97 -6.34 -8.09 -5.49
N ALA A 98 -6.77 -7.02 -4.80
CA ALA A 98 -7.23 -7.09 -3.42
C ALA A 98 -8.38 -8.08 -3.24
N SER A 99 -9.28 -8.22 -4.23
CA SER A 99 -10.40 -9.17 -4.13
C SER A 99 -9.90 -10.61 -4.06
N LYS A 100 -8.87 -10.94 -4.85
CA LYS A 100 -8.24 -12.26 -4.82
C LYS A 100 -7.46 -12.49 -3.54
N VAL A 101 -6.64 -11.51 -3.13
CA VAL A 101 -5.82 -11.63 -1.90
C VAL A 101 -6.72 -11.89 -0.69
N PHE A 102 -7.81 -11.13 -0.53
CA PHE A 102 -8.70 -11.30 0.61
C PHE A 102 -9.60 -12.54 0.52
N SER A 103 -9.95 -13.02 -0.70
CA SER A 103 -10.73 -14.24 -0.87
C SER A 103 -9.93 -15.51 -0.57
N ILE A 104 -8.65 -15.55 -0.90
CA ILE A 104 -7.79 -16.72 -0.69
C ILE A 104 -7.69 -17.11 0.77
N VAL A 105 -7.63 -16.13 1.65
CA VAL A 105 -7.52 -16.38 3.09
C VAL A 105 -8.85 -16.90 3.67
N SER A 106 -9.98 -16.61 3.03
CA SER A 106 -11.27 -17.13 3.45
C SER A 106 -11.55 -18.56 2.96
N ASP A 107 -10.84 -19.01 1.92
CA ASP A 107 -11.05 -20.32 1.30
C ASP A 107 -9.71 -21.07 1.11
N LEU A 108 -9.46 -22.05 2.00
CA LEU A 108 -8.28 -22.93 1.91
C LEU A 108 -8.19 -23.68 0.57
N HIS A 109 -9.33 -23.94 -0.09
CA HIS A 109 -9.36 -24.59 -1.40
C HIS A 109 -8.89 -23.63 -2.52
N ALA A 110 -9.04 -22.33 -2.36
CA ALA A 110 -8.54 -21.34 -3.31
C ALA A 110 -7.01 -21.24 -3.29
N LEU A 111 -6.36 -21.58 -2.16
CA LEU A 111 -4.90 -21.64 -2.04
C LEU A 111 -4.26 -22.70 -2.95
N ASP A 112 -4.96 -23.83 -3.18
CA ASP A 112 -4.46 -24.90 -4.05
C ASP A 112 -4.42 -24.49 -5.54
N ASN A 113 -5.17 -23.48 -5.93
CA ASN A 113 -5.27 -22.97 -7.30
C ASN A 113 -4.62 -21.59 -7.48
N ALA A 114 -3.84 -21.13 -6.51
CA ALA A 114 -3.20 -19.81 -6.55
C ALA A 114 -1.89 -19.86 -7.34
N ASP A 115 -1.97 -19.78 -8.67
CA ASP A 115 -0.82 -19.82 -9.59
C ASP A 115 0.25 -18.74 -9.34
N TYR A 116 -0.05 -17.74 -8.51
CA TYR A 116 0.85 -16.62 -8.20
C TYR A 116 1.59 -16.75 -6.85
N LEU A 117 1.30 -17.80 -6.07
CA LEU A 117 2.01 -18.13 -4.84
C LEU A 117 3.03 -19.24 -5.09
N SER A 118 4.22 -19.12 -4.49
CA SER A 118 5.16 -20.23 -4.49
C SER A 118 4.66 -21.39 -3.64
N GLU A 119 5.09 -22.62 -3.94
CA GLU A 119 4.74 -23.82 -3.14
C GLU A 119 5.06 -23.62 -1.65
N GLU A 120 6.15 -22.93 -1.33
CA GLU A 120 6.59 -22.65 0.04
C GLU A 120 5.64 -21.65 0.73
N GLN A 121 5.15 -20.63 0.02
CA GLN A 121 4.16 -19.68 0.51
C GLN A 121 2.81 -20.36 0.75
N VAL A 122 2.37 -21.22 -0.17
CA VAL A 122 1.16 -22.03 -0.02
C VAL A 122 1.26 -22.96 1.18
N ALA A 123 2.40 -23.65 1.36
CA ALA A 123 2.62 -24.53 2.49
C ALA A 123 2.61 -23.76 3.84
N THR A 124 3.22 -22.58 3.89
CA THR A 124 3.23 -21.73 5.08
C THR A 124 1.83 -21.25 5.44
N LEU A 125 1.06 -20.80 4.46
CA LEU A 125 -0.33 -20.40 4.65
C LEU A 125 -1.20 -21.58 5.10
N LYS A 126 -1.06 -22.77 4.49
CA LYS A 126 -1.78 -23.98 4.91
C LYS A 126 -1.45 -24.37 6.34
N GLN A 127 -0.17 -24.29 6.73
CA GLN A 127 0.25 -24.58 8.09
C GLN A 127 -0.34 -23.57 9.08
N PHE A 128 -0.37 -22.28 8.73
CA PHE A 128 -1.01 -21.24 9.54
C PHE A 128 -2.50 -21.52 9.70
N PHE A 129 -3.21 -21.82 8.62
CA PHE A 129 -4.66 -22.10 8.67
C PHE A 129 -4.99 -23.45 9.29
N SER A 130 -4.17 -24.50 9.13
CA SER A 130 -4.39 -25.79 9.79
C SER A 130 -4.28 -25.69 11.30
N ALA A 131 -3.36 -24.88 11.80
CA ALA A 131 -3.28 -24.59 13.24
C ALA A 131 -4.52 -23.91 13.79
N PHE A 132 -5.31 -23.24 12.94
CA PHE A 132 -6.61 -22.66 13.29
C PHE A 132 -7.79 -23.63 13.17
N SER A 133 -7.68 -24.73 12.38
CA SER A 133 -8.80 -25.64 12.10
C SER A 133 -8.87 -26.85 13.03
N GLU A 134 -7.77 -27.26 13.66
CA GLU A 134 -7.69 -28.56 14.37
C GLU A 134 -8.17 -28.58 15.82
N ASN A 135 -8.42 -27.44 16.48
CA ASN A 135 -8.92 -27.44 17.84
C ASN A 135 -9.96 -26.35 18.10
N GLN A 136 -11.17 -26.79 18.42
CA GLN A 136 -12.27 -26.02 19.03
C GLN A 136 -12.23 -24.53 18.70
N THR A 137 -13.01 -24.12 17.74
CA THR A 137 -13.18 -22.74 17.28
C THR A 137 -13.31 -21.80 18.47
N SER A 138 -12.20 -21.26 18.94
CA SER A 138 -12.24 -20.27 20.02
C SER A 138 -13.02 -19.04 19.52
N LEU A 139 -13.66 -18.36 20.42
CA LEU A 139 -14.42 -17.13 20.10
C LEU A 139 -13.54 -16.12 19.35
N MET A 140 -12.22 -16.15 19.57
CA MET A 140 -11.23 -15.36 18.88
C MET A 140 -11.03 -15.75 17.41
N GLN A 141 -11.05 -17.06 17.11
CA GLN A 141 -10.91 -17.55 15.73
C GLN A 141 -12.12 -17.18 14.88
N GLN A 142 -13.34 -17.30 15.45
CA GLN A 142 -14.55 -16.89 14.76
C GLN A 142 -14.55 -15.38 14.47
N LYS A 143 -14.11 -14.58 15.43
CA LYS A 143 -13.95 -13.15 15.26
C LYS A 143 -12.93 -12.83 14.17
N PHE A 144 -11.77 -13.50 14.18
CA PHE A 144 -10.73 -13.30 13.17
C PHE A 144 -11.25 -13.61 11.76
N LEU A 145 -11.93 -14.75 11.53
CA LEU A 145 -12.51 -15.10 10.25
C LEU A 145 -13.61 -14.11 9.81
N GLN A 146 -14.44 -13.66 10.76
CA GLN A 146 -15.43 -12.62 10.47
C GLN A 146 -14.78 -11.30 10.05
N LEU A 147 -13.69 -10.90 10.70
CA LEU A 147 -12.92 -9.72 10.33
C LEU A 147 -12.34 -9.90 8.92
N TRP A 148 -11.69 -11.04 8.67
CA TRP A 148 -11.02 -11.31 7.41
C TRP A 148 -12.00 -11.24 6.21
N ASN A 149 -13.19 -11.83 6.36
CA ASN A 149 -14.24 -11.77 5.35
C ASN A 149 -14.76 -10.34 5.08
N ARG A 150 -14.47 -9.39 5.98
CA ARG A 150 -14.87 -7.99 5.85
C ARG A 150 -13.72 -7.08 5.37
N LEU A 151 -12.48 -7.56 5.37
CA LEU A 151 -11.32 -6.72 5.03
C LEU A 151 -11.40 -6.14 3.63
N TYR A 152 -11.91 -6.89 2.66
CA TYR A 152 -12.11 -6.38 1.31
C TYR A 152 -13.11 -5.22 1.26
N ASP A 153 -14.24 -5.36 1.97
CA ASP A 153 -15.23 -4.29 2.05
C ASP A 153 -14.66 -3.06 2.77
N ILE A 154 -13.90 -3.25 3.86
CA ILE A 154 -13.23 -2.18 4.59
C ILE A 154 -12.23 -1.46 3.68
N TYR A 155 -11.38 -2.20 2.97
CA TYR A 155 -10.42 -1.65 2.00
C TYR A 155 -11.13 -0.80 0.94
N ARG A 156 -12.20 -1.32 0.33
CA ARG A 156 -12.96 -0.61 -0.68
C ARG A 156 -13.62 0.66 -0.16
N LEU A 157 -14.34 0.56 0.98
CA LEU A 157 -15.00 1.71 1.62
C LEU A 157 -13.99 2.77 2.08
N PHE A 158 -12.83 2.33 2.55
CA PHE A 158 -11.76 3.23 2.95
C PHE A 158 -11.25 4.04 1.75
N LYS A 159 -10.94 3.41 0.65
CA LYS A 159 -10.52 4.11 -0.58
C LYS A 159 -11.61 5.04 -1.11
N GLU A 160 -12.87 4.63 -1.09
CA GLU A 160 -14.01 5.48 -1.49
C GLU A 160 -14.11 6.73 -0.60
N SER A 161 -13.99 6.57 0.71
CA SER A 161 -14.02 7.68 1.67
C SER A 161 -12.85 8.64 1.45
N LEU A 162 -11.64 8.13 1.24
CA LEU A 162 -10.47 8.96 0.99
C LEU A 162 -10.60 9.75 -0.32
N ARG A 163 -11.08 9.12 -1.40
CA ARG A 163 -11.34 9.81 -2.68
C ARG A 163 -12.35 10.92 -2.55
N ALA A 164 -13.42 10.71 -1.78
CA ALA A 164 -14.43 11.73 -1.54
C ALA A 164 -13.87 12.98 -0.86
N ASP A 165 -12.84 12.81 -0.01
CA ASP A 165 -12.15 13.90 0.68
C ASP A 165 -10.94 14.46 -0.11
N GLY A 166 -10.63 13.92 -1.29
CA GLY A 166 -9.49 14.33 -2.11
C GLY A 166 -8.13 13.94 -1.54
N ILE A 167 -8.10 12.92 -0.66
CA ILE A 167 -6.88 12.43 0.00
C ILE A 167 -6.63 10.96 -0.32
N ALA A 168 -5.39 10.51 -0.09
CA ALA A 168 -4.97 9.13 -0.31
C ALA A 168 -3.81 8.75 0.61
N TYR A 169 -3.57 7.46 0.79
CA TYR A 169 -2.25 6.95 1.15
C TYR A 169 -1.39 6.77 -0.11
N GLU A 170 -0.09 6.60 0.04
CA GLU A 170 0.84 6.67 -1.08
C GLU A 170 0.60 5.62 -2.17
N GLY A 171 0.39 4.35 -1.79
CA GLY A 171 0.11 3.27 -2.73
C GLY A 171 -1.19 3.44 -3.50
N MET A 172 -2.25 3.95 -2.84
CA MET A 172 -3.50 4.27 -3.51
C MET A 172 -3.30 5.31 -4.62
N LEU A 173 -2.56 6.39 -4.30
CA LEU A 173 -2.22 7.42 -5.27
C LEU A 173 -1.40 6.86 -6.44
N TYR A 174 -0.41 6.01 -6.14
CA TYR A 174 0.42 5.39 -7.18
C TYR A 174 -0.40 4.48 -8.09
N ARG A 175 -1.27 3.66 -7.53
CA ARG A 175 -2.15 2.80 -8.31
C ARG A 175 -3.08 3.62 -9.22
N ASP A 176 -3.71 4.67 -8.68
CA ASP A 176 -4.62 5.50 -9.45
C ASP A 176 -3.90 6.16 -10.64
N VAL A 177 -2.70 6.74 -10.43
CA VAL A 177 -1.90 7.32 -11.50
C VAL A 177 -1.40 6.27 -12.50
N ALA A 178 -0.98 5.09 -12.03
CA ALA A 178 -0.46 4.03 -12.90
C ALA A 178 -1.55 3.35 -13.74
N THR A 179 -2.81 3.42 -13.32
CA THR A 179 -3.96 2.86 -14.05
C THR A 179 -4.70 3.89 -14.92
N ASP A 180 -4.35 5.16 -14.79
CA ASP A 180 -4.95 6.23 -15.59
C ASP A 180 -4.33 6.24 -17.00
N ASN A 181 -5.13 5.89 -18.01
CA ASN A 181 -4.70 5.82 -19.40
C ASN A 181 -4.51 7.21 -20.06
N ASP A 182 -4.97 8.27 -19.40
CA ASP A 182 -4.87 9.65 -19.94
C ASP A 182 -3.54 10.32 -19.52
N ILE A 183 -2.78 9.70 -18.61
CA ILE A 183 -1.49 10.21 -18.16
C ILE A 183 -0.38 9.74 -19.11
N THR A 184 0.32 10.72 -19.70
CA THR A 184 1.57 10.51 -20.44
C THR A 184 2.75 11.10 -19.65
N PHE A 185 3.78 10.30 -19.38
CA PHE A 185 4.99 10.71 -18.67
C PHE A 185 6.07 11.25 -19.60
#